data_a7c5715229636f5892fdbdac038f9c38
#
_entry.id   a7c5715229636f5892fdbdac038f9c38
#
_cell.length_a   1.000
_cell.length_b   1.000
_cell.length_c   1.000
_cell.angle_alpha   90.00
_cell.angle_beta   90.00
_cell.angle_gamma   90.00
#
_symmetry.space_group_name_H-M   'P 1'
#
loop_
_entity.id
_entity.type
_entity.pdbx_description
1 polymer ?
#
loop_
_entity_poly.entity_id
_entity_poly.type
_entity_poly.pdbx_seq_one_letter_code
_entity_poly.pdbx_strand_id
1 'polypeptide(L)'
;MNNALVKFQQELTNIPPPGGNGCHSKLLGVANLGVIAGLDANTIHDSLRNHIPPGKRRISDTEINDAIKRAFHDLQGKPAPIIKKSKPKFNAPRVMDKITQANLDEVDIWDNSPIRIDWEPNEDTVRFLELMFYPDDLIFIGQHEDKAIPGEHIRTQKEWIEIAKSGRSIGPLICINPLSGSPGPKKNGEGMTYRGDSCVTSFRHCLIEFDNKSMTEQINFWGSDVISILPVKVLIDSGGKSIHAWIDIQKLTTVNNPDDWDRNIKIRFYDAILKPLGVDAACSNQSRLSRLPGYLRDTGKFQKLLWVSDVGKGVMR
;
A
#
# COMPACT_ATOMS: atom_id res chain seq x y z
N MET A 1 -11.05 -35.07 25.93
CA MET A 1 -11.07 -33.73 25.34
C MET A 1 -11.72 -32.78 26.31
N ASN A 2 -11.12 -31.60 26.52
CA ASN A 2 -11.69 -30.60 27.42
C ASN A 2 -12.99 -30.04 26.81
N ASN A 3 -14.14 -30.39 27.45
CA ASN A 3 -15.48 -29.99 26.94
C ASN A 3 -15.63 -28.49 26.76
N ALA A 4 -14.88 -27.67 27.51
CA ALA A 4 -14.85 -26.21 27.38
C ALA A 4 -14.17 -25.76 26.10
N LEU A 5 -13.10 -26.44 25.66
CA LEU A 5 -12.42 -26.10 24.40
C LEU A 5 -13.29 -26.37 23.18
N VAL A 6 -14.02 -27.50 23.20
CA VAL A 6 -14.98 -27.83 22.12
C VAL A 6 -16.10 -26.78 22.05
N LYS A 7 -16.66 -26.40 23.21
CA LYS A 7 -17.67 -25.34 23.27
C LYS A 7 -17.12 -23.99 22.83
N PHE A 8 -15.89 -23.64 23.20
CA PHE A 8 -15.23 -22.40 22.72
C PHE A 8 -15.17 -22.35 21.21
N GLN A 9 -14.69 -23.43 20.57
CA GLN A 9 -14.59 -23.50 19.11
C GLN A 9 -15.96 -23.44 18.43
N GLN A 10 -16.98 -24.12 18.97
CA GLN A 10 -18.35 -24.04 18.43
C GLN A 10 -18.94 -22.62 18.54
N GLU A 11 -18.72 -21.95 19.67
CA GLU A 11 -19.29 -20.65 19.93
C GLU A 11 -18.59 -19.49 19.15
N LEU A 12 -17.35 -19.71 18.71
CA LEU A 12 -16.67 -18.80 17.78
C LEU A 12 -17.44 -18.66 16.44
N THR A 13 -17.98 -19.75 15.91
CA THR A 13 -18.74 -19.74 14.65
C THR A 13 -20.14 -19.12 14.80
N ASN A 14 -20.60 -18.94 16.04
CA ASN A 14 -21.92 -18.38 16.37
C ASN A 14 -21.86 -16.90 16.77
N ILE A 15 -20.76 -16.19 16.49
CA ILE A 15 -20.67 -14.74 16.75
C ILE A 15 -21.54 -13.99 15.74
N PRO A 16 -22.54 -13.20 16.20
CA PRO A 16 -23.39 -12.46 15.28
C PRO A 16 -22.66 -11.26 14.64
N PRO A 17 -23.09 -10.82 13.44
CA PRO A 17 -22.50 -9.65 12.78
C PRO A 17 -22.56 -8.38 13.64
N PRO A 18 -21.48 -7.60 13.70
CA PRO A 18 -21.44 -6.35 14.45
C PRO A 18 -22.44 -5.30 13.95
N GLY A 19 -23.06 -4.59 14.89
CA GLY A 19 -24.09 -3.59 14.60
C GLY A 19 -25.51 -4.13 14.65
N GLY A 20 -25.69 -5.41 15.00
CA GLY A 20 -26.96 -6.01 15.44
C GLY A 20 -26.96 -6.26 16.95
N ASN A 21 -28.10 -6.72 17.48
CA ASN A 21 -28.20 -7.06 18.89
C ASN A 21 -27.36 -8.31 19.24
N GLY A 22 -26.68 -8.29 20.38
CA GLY A 22 -26.05 -9.47 20.99
C GLY A 22 -24.57 -9.72 20.66
N CYS A 23 -23.93 -8.99 19.75
CA CYS A 23 -22.52 -9.21 19.43
C CYS A 23 -21.60 -8.99 20.65
N HIS A 24 -21.79 -7.90 21.38
CA HIS A 24 -20.95 -7.57 22.55
C HIS A 24 -21.06 -8.62 23.67
N SER A 25 -22.29 -9.03 24.03
CA SER A 25 -22.50 -10.09 25.01
C SER A 25 -21.95 -11.45 24.56
N LYS A 26 -22.00 -11.73 23.26
CA LYS A 26 -21.43 -12.96 22.68
C LYS A 26 -19.91 -12.99 22.78
N LEU A 27 -19.23 -11.87 22.52
CA LEU A 27 -17.77 -11.76 22.69
C LEU A 27 -17.35 -12.11 24.11
N LEU A 28 -18.05 -11.59 25.13
CA LEU A 28 -17.79 -11.92 26.52
C LEU A 28 -18.06 -13.40 26.81
N GLY A 29 -19.17 -13.94 26.31
CA GLY A 29 -19.52 -15.36 26.50
C GLY A 29 -18.46 -16.30 25.91
N VAL A 30 -17.97 -16.01 24.70
CA VAL A 30 -16.90 -16.78 24.05
C VAL A 30 -15.57 -16.60 24.81
N ALA A 31 -15.23 -15.38 25.23
CA ALA A 31 -14.04 -15.16 26.05
C ALA A 31 -14.05 -15.93 27.34
N ASN A 32 -15.21 -16.03 28.05
CA ASN A 32 -15.38 -16.87 29.26
C ASN A 32 -15.08 -18.31 28.96
N LEU A 33 -15.58 -18.89 27.87
CA LEU A 33 -15.30 -20.26 27.48
C LEU A 33 -13.82 -20.50 27.21
N GLY A 34 -13.13 -19.55 26.57
CA GLY A 34 -11.69 -19.60 26.36
C GLY A 34 -10.90 -19.63 27.66
N VAL A 35 -11.29 -18.80 28.66
CA VAL A 35 -10.67 -18.80 30.00
C VAL A 35 -10.93 -20.12 30.74
N ILE A 36 -12.15 -20.64 30.67
CA ILE A 36 -12.50 -21.96 31.29
C ILE A 36 -11.72 -23.10 30.62
N ALA A 37 -11.47 -23.00 29.30
CA ALA A 37 -10.66 -23.96 28.57
C ALA A 37 -9.15 -23.86 28.87
N GLY A 38 -8.72 -22.86 29.65
CA GLY A 38 -7.32 -22.65 30.05
C GLY A 38 -6.49 -21.94 28.95
N LEU A 39 -7.13 -21.30 27.96
CA LEU A 39 -6.44 -20.56 26.92
C LEU A 39 -5.89 -19.24 27.48
N ASP A 40 -4.74 -18.82 26.97
CA ASP A 40 -4.17 -17.51 27.25
C ASP A 40 -4.93 -16.40 26.52
N ALA A 41 -4.76 -15.16 27.01
CA ALA A 41 -5.48 -14.00 26.51
C ALA A 41 -5.20 -13.69 25.02
N ASN A 42 -3.99 -13.97 24.54
CA ASN A 42 -3.65 -13.73 23.14
C ASN A 42 -4.34 -14.74 22.21
N THR A 43 -4.33 -16.03 22.59
CA THR A 43 -5.04 -17.09 21.86
C THR A 43 -6.53 -16.81 21.77
N ILE A 44 -7.16 -16.33 22.86
CA ILE A 44 -8.58 -15.95 22.87
C ILE A 44 -8.81 -14.73 21.96
N HIS A 45 -7.95 -13.72 22.04
CA HIS A 45 -8.05 -12.52 21.21
C HIS A 45 -7.99 -12.85 19.71
N ASP A 46 -6.99 -13.62 19.30
CA ASP A 46 -6.78 -13.97 17.89
C ASP A 46 -7.93 -14.84 17.36
N SER A 47 -8.42 -15.78 18.19
CA SER A 47 -9.57 -16.60 17.84
C SER A 47 -10.84 -15.76 17.64
N LEU A 48 -11.14 -14.83 18.55
CA LEU A 48 -12.27 -13.91 18.42
C LEU A 48 -12.11 -13.02 17.18
N ARG A 49 -10.95 -12.42 16.98
CA ARG A 49 -10.68 -11.53 15.84
C ARG A 49 -10.93 -12.22 14.50
N ASN A 50 -10.48 -13.47 14.37
CA ASN A 50 -10.57 -14.23 13.12
C ASN A 50 -12.00 -14.75 12.82
N HIS A 51 -12.88 -14.81 13.83
CA HIS A 51 -14.23 -15.35 13.68
C HIS A 51 -15.33 -14.28 13.74
N ILE A 52 -15.02 -13.01 14.01
CA ILE A 52 -16.02 -11.93 13.92
C ILE A 52 -16.41 -11.73 12.45
N PRO A 53 -17.68 -11.98 12.07
CA PRO A 53 -18.11 -11.81 10.69
C PRO A 53 -18.20 -10.34 10.30
N PRO A 54 -18.24 -10.01 9.00
CA PRO A 54 -18.55 -8.67 8.52
C PRO A 54 -19.91 -8.16 9.04
N GLY A 55 -19.99 -6.88 9.39
CA GLY A 55 -21.22 -6.29 9.92
C GLY A 55 -21.32 -4.77 9.68
N LYS A 56 -22.37 -4.15 10.22
CA LYS A 56 -22.64 -2.70 10.05
C LYS A 56 -21.56 -1.79 10.68
N ARG A 57 -20.76 -2.31 11.59
CA ARG A 57 -19.62 -1.61 12.18
C ARG A 57 -18.45 -2.56 12.41
N ARG A 58 -17.27 -2.02 12.59
CA ARG A 58 -16.08 -2.80 12.98
C ARG A 58 -16.02 -2.93 14.51
N ILE A 59 -15.72 -4.13 15.01
CA ILE A 59 -15.33 -4.34 16.41
C ILE A 59 -13.88 -3.92 16.58
N SER A 60 -13.60 -3.04 17.54
CA SER A 60 -12.24 -2.62 17.87
C SER A 60 -11.50 -3.68 18.68
N ASP A 61 -10.15 -3.67 18.65
CA ASP A 61 -9.34 -4.52 19.52
C ASP A 61 -9.58 -4.18 21.01
N THR A 62 -9.95 -2.93 21.29
CA THR A 62 -10.32 -2.51 22.65
C THR A 62 -11.55 -3.25 23.14
N GLU A 63 -12.60 -3.38 22.32
CA GLU A 63 -13.81 -4.15 22.71
C GLU A 63 -13.53 -5.62 22.96
N ILE A 64 -12.69 -6.26 22.13
CA ILE A 64 -12.29 -7.66 22.34
C ILE A 64 -11.47 -7.78 23.61
N ASN A 65 -10.49 -6.89 23.81
CA ASN A 65 -9.64 -6.89 24.98
C ASN A 65 -10.44 -6.66 26.29
N ASP A 66 -11.44 -5.80 26.26
CA ASP A 66 -12.29 -5.53 27.42
C ASP A 66 -13.17 -6.75 27.76
N ALA A 67 -13.67 -7.48 26.75
CA ALA A 67 -14.39 -8.74 26.96
C ALA A 67 -13.47 -9.79 27.59
N ILE A 68 -12.23 -9.92 27.11
CA ILE A 68 -11.23 -10.87 27.65
C ILE A 68 -10.83 -10.50 29.08
N LYS A 69 -10.54 -9.23 29.33
CA LYS A 69 -10.21 -8.75 30.69
C LYS A 69 -11.32 -9.06 31.69
N ARG A 70 -12.56 -8.81 31.29
CA ARG A 70 -13.72 -9.11 32.12
C ARG A 70 -13.86 -10.61 32.37
N ALA A 71 -13.67 -11.44 31.34
CA ALA A 71 -13.72 -12.89 31.48
C ALA A 71 -12.66 -13.42 32.49
N PHE A 72 -11.43 -12.94 32.43
CA PHE A 72 -10.39 -13.32 33.41
C PHE A 72 -10.70 -12.84 34.82
N HIS A 73 -11.20 -11.62 34.98
CA HIS A 73 -11.61 -11.05 36.25
C HIS A 73 -12.75 -11.87 36.87
N ASP A 74 -13.79 -12.16 36.10
CA ASP A 74 -15.00 -12.79 36.61
C ASP A 74 -14.78 -14.27 36.97
N LEU A 75 -13.87 -14.96 36.26
CA LEU A 75 -13.68 -16.42 36.46
C LEU A 75 -12.46 -16.80 37.29
N GLN A 76 -11.44 -15.97 37.38
CA GLN A 76 -10.20 -16.27 38.11
C GLN A 76 -9.93 -15.34 39.30
N GLY A 77 -10.70 -14.28 39.49
CA GLY A 77 -10.49 -13.29 40.56
C GLY A 77 -9.13 -12.60 40.53
N LYS A 78 -8.40 -12.72 39.40
CA LYS A 78 -7.08 -12.16 39.21
C LYS A 78 -7.15 -10.89 38.34
N PRO A 79 -6.26 -9.91 38.57
CA PRO A 79 -6.14 -8.81 37.60
C PRO A 79 -5.87 -9.43 36.20
N ALA A 80 -6.60 -8.93 35.18
CA ALA A 80 -6.47 -9.43 33.84
C ALA A 80 -4.99 -9.40 33.40
N PRO A 81 -4.47 -10.46 32.78
CA PRO A 81 -3.12 -10.45 32.25
C PRO A 81 -2.98 -9.25 31.29
N ILE A 82 -1.87 -8.54 31.39
CA ILE A 82 -1.55 -7.48 30.45
C ILE A 82 -1.45 -8.16 29.09
N ILE A 83 -2.46 -7.97 28.25
CA ILE A 83 -2.40 -8.36 26.85
C ILE A 83 -1.30 -7.49 26.24
N LYS A 84 -0.08 -8.00 26.30
CA LYS A 84 1.00 -7.43 25.50
C LYS A 84 0.55 -7.64 24.06
N LYS A 85 0.18 -6.57 23.38
CA LYS A 85 0.15 -6.59 21.92
C LYS A 85 1.56 -7.05 21.53
N SER A 86 1.71 -8.34 21.28
CA SER A 86 2.83 -8.80 20.50
C SER A 86 2.56 -8.18 19.14
N LYS A 87 3.15 -7.01 18.88
CA LYS A 87 3.37 -6.64 17.49
C LYS A 87 3.95 -7.90 16.88
N PRO A 88 3.36 -8.50 15.85
CA PRO A 88 4.07 -9.56 15.14
C PRO A 88 5.44 -8.97 14.91
N LYS A 89 6.48 -9.61 15.44
CA LYS A 89 7.85 -9.18 15.20
C LYS A 89 8.07 -9.48 13.73
N PHE A 90 7.73 -8.49 12.91
CA PHE A 90 8.05 -8.51 11.49
C PHE A 90 9.58 -8.59 11.42
N ASN A 91 10.06 -9.80 11.16
CA ASN A 91 11.49 -10.06 11.06
C ASN A 91 11.90 -9.76 9.62
N ALA A 92 12.05 -8.47 9.32
CA ALA A 92 12.46 -7.98 8.02
C ALA A 92 13.72 -8.68 7.47
N PRO A 93 14.81 -8.87 8.24
CA PRO A 93 15.95 -9.63 7.77
C PRO A 93 15.59 -11.04 7.28
N ARG A 94 14.81 -11.79 8.04
CA ARG A 94 14.43 -13.16 7.66
C ARG A 94 13.54 -13.24 6.42
N VAL A 95 12.69 -12.24 6.22
CA VAL A 95 11.87 -12.12 4.99
C VAL A 95 12.79 -11.79 3.81
N MET A 96 13.69 -10.84 3.98
CA MET A 96 14.65 -10.46 2.93
C MET A 96 15.60 -11.61 2.57
N ASP A 97 16.12 -12.34 3.55
CA ASP A 97 17.00 -13.49 3.31
C ASP A 97 16.34 -14.59 2.45
N LYS A 98 15.03 -14.82 2.65
CA LYS A 98 14.29 -15.78 1.80
C LYS A 98 14.09 -15.27 0.39
N ILE A 99 13.81 -13.98 0.23
CA ILE A 99 13.56 -13.34 -1.06
C ILE A 99 14.85 -13.28 -1.89
N THR A 100 15.99 -12.99 -1.25
CA THR A 100 17.29 -12.91 -1.95
C THR A 100 17.82 -14.25 -2.45
N GLN A 101 17.28 -15.36 -2.00
CA GLN A 101 17.64 -16.71 -2.47
C GLN A 101 16.94 -17.13 -3.76
N ALA A 102 15.96 -16.36 -4.24
CA ALA A 102 15.36 -16.59 -5.54
C ALA A 102 16.39 -16.29 -6.66
N ASN A 103 16.30 -16.99 -7.75
CA ASN A 103 17.13 -16.74 -8.93
C ASN A 103 16.21 -16.36 -10.09
N LEU A 104 15.56 -15.22 -9.92
CA LEU A 104 14.62 -14.66 -10.90
C LEU A 104 15.33 -13.64 -11.79
N ASP A 105 14.80 -13.47 -12.98
CA ASP A 105 15.23 -12.41 -13.89
C ASP A 105 14.07 -11.46 -14.26
N GLU A 106 14.34 -10.50 -15.11
CA GLU A 106 13.36 -9.49 -15.52
C GLU A 106 12.22 -10.13 -16.32
N VAL A 107 12.51 -11.18 -17.07
CA VAL A 107 11.52 -11.89 -17.89
C VAL A 107 10.50 -12.60 -17.02
N ASP A 108 10.93 -13.14 -15.87
CA ASP A 108 10.03 -13.77 -14.90
C ASP A 108 8.97 -12.77 -14.37
N ILE A 109 9.36 -11.51 -14.14
CA ILE A 109 8.41 -10.46 -13.73
C ILE A 109 7.47 -10.12 -14.87
N TRP A 110 8.00 -9.97 -16.06
CA TRP A 110 7.27 -9.56 -17.27
C TRP A 110 6.24 -10.60 -17.70
N ASP A 111 6.64 -11.87 -17.75
CA ASP A 111 5.76 -12.99 -18.12
C ASP A 111 4.61 -13.20 -17.13
N ASN A 112 4.81 -12.81 -15.87
CA ASN A 112 3.80 -12.87 -14.83
C ASN A 112 2.93 -11.60 -14.75
N SER A 113 3.06 -10.65 -15.71
CA SER A 113 2.22 -9.45 -15.74
C SER A 113 0.78 -9.79 -16.12
N PRO A 114 -0.23 -9.47 -15.28
CA PRO A 114 -1.65 -9.71 -15.61
C PRO A 114 -2.10 -9.00 -16.89
N ILE A 115 -1.64 -7.77 -17.11
CA ILE A 115 -1.77 -7.13 -18.42
C ILE A 115 -0.49 -7.42 -19.20
N ARG A 116 -0.62 -8.15 -20.28
CA ARG A 116 0.51 -8.47 -21.15
C ARG A 116 1.06 -7.20 -21.78
N ILE A 117 2.35 -6.98 -21.63
CA ILE A 117 3.07 -5.87 -22.25
C ILE A 117 3.62 -6.37 -23.59
N ASP A 118 2.87 -6.18 -24.67
CA ASP A 118 3.20 -6.65 -26.02
C ASP A 118 3.41 -5.49 -27.01
N TRP A 119 3.67 -4.30 -26.48
CA TRP A 119 3.98 -3.08 -27.23
C TRP A 119 5.42 -2.62 -26.99
N GLU A 120 5.89 -1.73 -27.86
CA GLU A 120 7.25 -1.20 -27.77
C GLU A 120 7.41 -0.22 -26.60
N PRO A 121 8.60 -0.13 -25.96
CA PRO A 121 8.84 0.75 -24.80
C PRO A 121 8.53 2.24 -25.02
N ASN A 122 8.58 2.75 -26.24
CA ASN A 122 8.19 4.12 -26.55
C ASN A 122 6.69 4.37 -26.45
N GLU A 123 5.86 3.34 -26.44
CA GLU A 123 4.42 3.42 -26.22
C GLU A 123 4.05 3.41 -24.73
N ASP A 124 4.97 3.01 -23.86
CA ASP A 124 4.73 2.87 -22.41
C ASP A 124 4.13 4.12 -21.79
N THR A 125 4.55 5.31 -22.20
CA THR A 125 4.01 6.57 -21.66
C THR A 125 2.50 6.68 -21.84
N VAL A 126 2.01 6.43 -23.04
CA VAL A 126 0.58 6.52 -23.36
C VAL A 126 -0.19 5.46 -22.58
N ARG A 127 0.27 4.19 -22.64
CA ARG A 127 -0.36 3.08 -21.94
C ARG A 127 -0.41 3.30 -20.43
N PHE A 128 0.70 3.76 -19.87
CA PHE A 128 0.80 4.06 -18.44
C PHE A 128 -0.18 5.16 -18.01
N LEU A 129 -0.24 6.26 -18.75
CA LEU A 129 -1.16 7.36 -18.45
C LEU A 129 -2.63 6.91 -18.52
N GLU A 130 -2.98 6.11 -19.55
CA GLU A 130 -4.34 5.55 -19.70
C GLU A 130 -4.73 4.60 -18.57
N LEU A 131 -3.76 3.89 -17.98
CA LEU A 131 -3.99 2.91 -16.91
C LEU A 131 -4.05 3.55 -15.52
N MET A 132 -3.27 4.63 -15.29
CA MET A 132 -3.02 5.15 -13.95
C MET A 132 -3.85 6.38 -13.60
N PHE A 133 -4.32 7.13 -14.59
CA PHE A 133 -4.99 8.41 -14.38
C PHE A 133 -6.30 8.54 -15.12
N TYR A 134 -7.22 9.32 -14.58
CA TYR A 134 -8.45 9.71 -15.25
C TYR A 134 -8.18 10.84 -16.25
N PRO A 135 -9.02 10.97 -17.30
CA PRO A 135 -8.80 11.94 -18.39
C PRO A 135 -8.57 13.39 -17.94
N ASP A 136 -9.21 13.82 -16.87
CA ASP A 136 -9.16 15.20 -16.38
C ASP A 136 -8.22 15.38 -15.17
N ASP A 137 -7.50 14.33 -14.76
CA ASP A 137 -6.48 14.43 -13.72
C ASP A 137 -5.36 15.37 -14.17
N LEU A 138 -5.04 16.36 -13.36
CA LEU A 138 -3.89 17.23 -13.57
C LEU A 138 -2.63 16.54 -13.05
N ILE A 139 -1.67 16.33 -13.93
CA ILE A 139 -0.46 15.53 -13.67
C ILE A 139 0.77 16.37 -13.95
N PHE A 140 1.72 16.36 -13.02
CA PHE A 140 3.05 16.89 -13.31
C PHE A 140 3.87 15.85 -14.06
N ILE A 141 4.43 16.28 -15.20
CA ILE A 141 5.49 15.55 -15.92
C ILE A 141 6.60 16.56 -16.26
N GLY A 142 7.86 16.20 -15.96
CA GLY A 142 8.98 17.10 -16.18
C GLY A 142 10.26 16.61 -15.53
N GLN A 143 11.19 17.53 -15.29
CA GLN A 143 12.44 17.31 -14.56
C GLN A 143 12.28 17.65 -13.08
N HIS A 144 13.26 17.23 -12.26
CA HIS A 144 13.23 17.51 -10.83
C HIS A 144 13.28 19.02 -10.53
N GLU A 145 14.00 19.78 -11.33
CA GLU A 145 14.24 21.22 -11.19
C GLU A 145 13.10 22.09 -11.70
N ASP A 146 12.16 21.51 -12.46
CA ASP A 146 11.08 22.26 -13.09
C ASP A 146 10.17 22.91 -12.06
N LYS A 147 9.76 24.16 -12.33
CA LYS A 147 8.90 24.94 -11.44
C LYS A 147 7.46 24.45 -11.36
N ALA A 148 7.12 23.41 -12.10
CA ALA A 148 5.78 22.82 -12.16
C ALA A 148 4.70 23.83 -12.59
N ILE A 149 4.97 24.59 -13.66
CA ILE A 149 4.07 25.62 -14.17
C ILE A 149 2.84 24.95 -14.81
N PRO A 150 1.60 25.32 -14.40
CA PRO A 150 0.38 24.87 -15.07
C PRO A 150 0.36 25.25 -16.56
N GLY A 151 -0.10 24.33 -17.41
CA GLY A 151 -0.08 24.51 -18.86
C GLY A 151 1.27 24.22 -19.53
N GLU A 152 2.32 24.02 -18.75
CA GLU A 152 3.65 23.62 -19.23
C GLU A 152 4.04 22.24 -18.65
N HIS A 153 4.18 22.14 -17.35
CA HIS A 153 4.59 20.92 -16.65
C HIS A 153 3.42 20.21 -15.92
N ILE A 154 2.29 20.91 -15.74
CA ILE A 154 1.05 20.34 -15.18
C ILE A 154 -0.05 20.48 -16.22
N ARG A 155 -0.52 19.35 -16.70
CA ARG A 155 -1.57 19.23 -17.72
C ARG A 155 -2.51 18.08 -17.37
N THR A 156 -3.64 18.05 -18.03
CA THR A 156 -4.55 16.89 -17.93
C THR A 156 -3.92 15.64 -18.54
N GLN A 157 -4.38 14.47 -18.11
CA GLN A 157 -3.97 13.19 -18.72
C GLN A 157 -4.17 13.21 -20.24
N LYS A 158 -5.33 13.71 -20.73
CA LYS A 158 -5.62 13.82 -22.17
C LYS A 158 -4.57 14.64 -22.91
N GLU A 159 -4.23 15.82 -22.40
CA GLU A 159 -3.23 16.70 -23.03
C GLU A 159 -1.85 16.03 -23.06
N TRP A 160 -1.45 15.35 -22.00
CA TRP A 160 -0.19 14.61 -21.96
C TRP A 160 -0.16 13.46 -22.97
N ILE A 161 -1.26 12.71 -23.12
CA ILE A 161 -1.39 11.65 -24.12
C ILE A 161 -1.25 12.21 -25.54
N GLU A 162 -1.91 13.33 -25.85
CA GLU A 162 -1.78 13.99 -27.17
C GLU A 162 -0.34 14.44 -27.44
N ILE A 163 0.34 14.99 -26.43
CA ILE A 163 1.75 15.37 -26.53
C ILE A 163 2.62 14.14 -26.78
N ALA A 164 2.44 13.06 -26.04
CA ALA A 164 3.20 11.82 -26.21
C ALA A 164 2.96 11.22 -27.61
N LYS A 165 1.71 11.15 -28.07
CA LYS A 165 1.35 10.66 -29.42
C LYS A 165 1.92 11.52 -30.55
N SER A 166 2.21 12.80 -30.31
CA SER A 166 2.87 13.66 -31.28
C SER A 166 4.37 13.38 -31.45
N GLY A 167 4.93 12.42 -30.73
CA GLY A 167 6.34 12.06 -30.76
C GLY A 167 7.25 13.03 -29.98
N ARG A 168 6.68 13.99 -29.25
CA ARG A 168 7.48 14.88 -28.39
C ARG A 168 7.90 14.12 -27.13
N SER A 169 9.19 14.20 -26.82
CA SER A 169 9.69 13.70 -25.53
C SER A 169 9.11 14.54 -24.41
N ILE A 170 8.51 13.87 -23.44
CA ILE A 170 8.04 14.46 -22.19
C ILE A 170 8.91 13.93 -21.06
N GLY A 171 9.20 14.78 -20.08
CA GLY A 171 10.27 14.65 -19.09
C GLY A 171 10.43 13.28 -18.43
N PRO A 172 11.52 13.05 -17.69
CA PRO A 172 11.82 11.74 -17.14
C PRO A 172 10.99 11.37 -15.91
N LEU A 173 10.27 12.32 -15.32
CA LEU A 173 9.62 12.16 -14.02
C LEU A 173 8.14 12.52 -14.08
N ILE A 174 7.36 11.81 -13.25
CA ILE A 174 5.92 12.01 -13.09
C ILE A 174 5.56 12.03 -11.61
N CYS A 175 4.62 12.90 -11.20
CA CYS A 175 4.04 12.86 -9.86
C CYS A 175 3.09 11.67 -9.72
N ILE A 176 3.21 10.92 -8.61
CA ILE A 176 2.43 9.69 -8.41
C ILE A 176 0.93 9.93 -8.15
N ASN A 177 0.55 11.14 -7.76
CA ASN A 177 -0.84 11.49 -7.47
C ASN A 177 -1.23 12.78 -8.21
N PRO A 178 -2.52 12.94 -8.54
CA PRO A 178 -3.04 14.14 -9.20
C PRO A 178 -2.88 15.39 -8.35
N LEU A 179 -2.68 16.53 -9.02
CA LEU A 179 -2.48 17.84 -8.43
C LEU A 179 -3.65 18.77 -8.70
N SER A 180 -3.77 19.84 -7.89
CA SER A 180 -4.85 20.83 -8.00
C SER A 180 -4.69 21.79 -9.17
N GLY A 181 -3.47 21.94 -9.72
CA GLY A 181 -3.14 23.03 -10.64
C GLY A 181 -3.08 24.42 -9.98
N SER A 182 -3.32 24.50 -8.68
CA SER A 182 -3.22 25.73 -7.87
C SER A 182 -2.00 25.68 -6.96
N PRO A 183 -1.38 26.83 -6.64
CA PRO A 183 -0.22 26.86 -5.78
C PRO A 183 -0.60 26.58 -4.33
N GLY A 184 0.21 25.76 -3.66
CA GLY A 184 0.13 25.49 -2.24
C GLY A 184 1.42 25.87 -1.51
N PRO A 185 1.39 25.97 -0.17
CA PRO A 185 2.58 26.29 0.62
C PRO A 185 3.65 25.21 0.49
N LYS A 186 4.91 25.62 0.40
CA LYS A 186 6.05 24.69 0.50
C LYS A 186 6.17 24.12 1.90
N LYS A 187 6.70 22.91 2.01
CA LYS A 187 6.89 22.21 3.28
C LYS A 187 7.74 22.97 4.31
N ASN A 188 8.70 23.78 3.84
CA ASN A 188 9.52 24.64 4.71
C ASN A 188 8.84 25.94 5.13
N GLY A 189 7.59 26.19 4.71
CA GLY A 189 6.84 27.41 4.97
C GLY A 189 7.28 28.64 4.15
N GLU A 190 8.29 28.51 3.30
CA GLU A 190 8.85 29.64 2.52
C GLU A 190 8.37 29.58 1.07
N GLY A 191 7.31 30.38 0.80
CA GLY A 191 6.77 30.55 -0.56
C GLY A 191 5.82 29.43 -0.99
N MET A 192 5.43 29.50 -2.27
CA MET A 192 4.42 28.63 -2.88
C MET A 192 5.04 27.66 -3.89
N THR A 193 4.35 26.59 -4.16
CA THR A 193 4.71 25.59 -5.20
C THR A 193 3.44 25.03 -5.82
N TYR A 194 3.52 24.57 -7.07
CA TYR A 194 2.42 23.85 -7.72
C TYR A 194 2.56 22.32 -7.59
N ARG A 195 3.66 21.81 -6.98
CA ARG A 195 4.00 20.39 -6.90
C ARG A 195 4.45 20.01 -5.47
N GLY A 196 3.75 20.47 -4.48
CA GLY A 196 3.99 20.06 -3.09
C GLY A 196 2.93 19.07 -2.61
N ASP A 197 3.15 18.52 -1.42
CA ASP A 197 2.14 17.66 -0.76
C ASP A 197 0.80 18.39 -0.59
N SER A 198 0.84 19.71 -0.35
CA SER A 198 -0.34 20.57 -0.26
C SER A 198 -1.12 20.74 -1.57
N CYS A 199 -0.54 20.33 -2.69
CA CYS A 199 -1.18 20.43 -4.02
C CYS A 199 -1.85 19.12 -4.46
N VAL A 200 -1.68 18.02 -3.71
CA VAL A 200 -2.28 16.72 -4.04
C VAL A 200 -3.78 16.74 -3.77
N THR A 201 -4.58 16.34 -4.76
CA THR A 201 -6.05 16.32 -4.69
C THR A 201 -6.65 14.94 -4.46
N SER A 202 -5.92 13.89 -4.80
CA SER A 202 -6.38 12.52 -4.68
C SER A 202 -5.24 11.60 -4.28
N PHE A 203 -5.43 10.87 -3.20
CA PHE A 203 -4.44 9.96 -2.61
C PHE A 203 -4.67 8.55 -3.14
N ARG A 204 -4.06 8.21 -4.27
CA ARG A 204 -4.28 6.92 -4.94
C ARG A 204 -3.10 5.97 -4.81
N HIS A 205 -1.89 6.52 -4.88
CA HIS A 205 -0.69 5.71 -4.98
C HIS A 205 0.39 6.17 -4.00
N CYS A 206 1.18 5.22 -3.52
CA CYS A 206 2.48 5.48 -2.92
C CYS A 206 3.56 4.74 -3.70
N LEU A 207 4.81 5.20 -3.57
CA LEU A 207 5.96 4.71 -4.32
C LEU A 207 6.85 3.86 -3.41
N ILE A 208 7.25 2.69 -3.86
CA ILE A 208 8.31 1.89 -3.22
C ILE A 208 9.51 1.87 -4.16
N GLU A 209 10.68 2.22 -3.63
CA GLU A 209 11.96 2.22 -4.32
C GLU A 209 13.05 1.77 -3.35
N PHE A 210 14.07 1.06 -3.86
CA PHE A 210 15.23 0.63 -3.11
C PHE A 210 16.49 1.30 -3.65
N ASP A 211 17.12 2.16 -2.87
CA ASP A 211 18.38 2.84 -3.27
C ASP A 211 19.62 1.95 -3.08
N ASN A 212 19.60 1.07 -2.09
CA ASN A 212 20.74 0.29 -1.62
C ASN A 212 20.69 -1.19 -2.00
N LYS A 213 19.81 -1.56 -2.93
CA LYS A 213 19.71 -2.94 -3.42
C LYS A 213 20.11 -3.03 -4.86
N SER A 214 20.82 -4.10 -5.21
CA SER A 214 21.13 -4.41 -6.60
C SER A 214 19.84 -4.67 -7.41
N MET A 215 19.93 -4.54 -8.72
CA MET A 215 18.80 -4.85 -9.61
C MET A 215 18.33 -6.30 -9.42
N THR A 216 19.25 -7.25 -9.27
CA THR A 216 18.92 -8.66 -9.00
C THR A 216 18.15 -8.85 -7.69
N GLU A 217 18.55 -8.18 -6.60
CA GLU A 217 17.80 -8.23 -5.35
C GLU A 217 16.39 -7.64 -5.48
N GLN A 218 16.25 -6.54 -6.27
CA GLN A 218 14.95 -5.93 -6.52
C GLN A 218 14.06 -6.82 -7.41
N ILE A 219 14.64 -7.47 -8.43
CA ILE A 219 13.93 -8.45 -9.27
C ILE A 219 13.44 -9.62 -8.40
N ASN A 220 14.30 -10.20 -7.59
CA ASN A 220 13.92 -11.27 -6.68
C ASN A 220 12.82 -10.83 -5.68
N PHE A 221 12.90 -9.59 -5.18
CA PHE A 221 11.89 -9.05 -4.28
C PHE A 221 10.51 -8.95 -4.97
N TRP A 222 10.44 -8.34 -6.14
CA TRP A 222 9.19 -8.14 -6.85
C TRP A 222 8.68 -9.38 -7.56
N GLY A 223 9.54 -10.25 -8.06
CA GLY A 223 9.18 -11.54 -8.68
C GLY A 223 8.74 -12.60 -7.66
N SER A 224 8.92 -12.35 -6.35
CA SER A 224 8.44 -13.23 -5.28
C SER A 224 6.95 -13.01 -4.97
N ASP A 225 6.44 -13.76 -3.96
CA ASP A 225 5.05 -13.61 -3.48
C ASP A 225 4.70 -12.19 -2.99
N VAL A 226 5.66 -11.28 -2.85
CA VAL A 226 5.43 -9.89 -2.42
C VAL A 226 4.47 -9.17 -3.35
N ILE A 227 4.58 -9.40 -4.66
CA ILE A 227 3.68 -8.81 -5.65
C ILE A 227 2.22 -9.24 -5.48
N SER A 228 1.99 -10.42 -4.92
CA SER A 228 0.66 -10.95 -4.62
C SER A 228 0.11 -10.46 -3.29
N ILE A 229 0.99 -10.05 -2.37
CA ILE A 229 0.62 -9.59 -1.01
C ILE A 229 0.34 -8.08 -1.01
N LEU A 230 1.16 -7.30 -1.72
CA LEU A 230 0.99 -5.87 -1.86
C LEU A 230 0.10 -5.55 -3.06
N PRO A 231 -0.80 -4.58 -2.97
CA PRO A 231 -1.65 -4.17 -4.09
C PRO A 231 -0.84 -3.33 -5.09
N VAL A 232 0.15 -3.98 -5.72
CA VAL A 232 0.98 -3.37 -6.76
C VAL A 232 0.11 -3.01 -7.96
N LYS A 233 0.27 -1.81 -8.50
CA LYS A 233 -0.36 -1.34 -9.74
C LYS A 233 0.55 -1.52 -10.94
N VAL A 234 1.77 -1.05 -10.82
CA VAL A 234 2.79 -1.15 -11.85
C VAL A 234 4.18 -1.30 -11.25
N LEU A 235 5.06 -1.98 -11.95
CA LEU A 235 6.50 -1.95 -11.76
C LEU A 235 7.14 -1.27 -12.96
N ILE A 236 8.04 -0.33 -12.69
CA ILE A 236 8.76 0.47 -13.71
C ILE A 236 10.26 0.27 -13.51
N ASP A 237 10.95 -0.24 -14.53
CA ASP A 237 12.42 -0.13 -14.57
C ASP A 237 12.79 1.33 -14.80
N SER A 238 13.59 1.88 -13.92
CA SER A 238 14.07 3.26 -14.02
C SER A 238 15.03 3.52 -15.20
N GLY A 239 15.38 2.50 -15.96
CA GLY A 239 16.45 2.56 -16.96
C GLY A 239 17.84 2.76 -16.32
N GLY A 240 17.97 2.46 -15.05
CA GLY A 240 19.18 2.64 -14.24
C GLY A 240 19.40 1.51 -13.26
N LYS A 241 19.29 1.81 -11.97
CA LYS A 241 19.62 0.88 -10.88
C LYS A 241 18.42 0.52 -9.98
N SER A 242 17.23 1.03 -10.25
CA SER A 242 16.07 0.82 -9.38
C SER A 242 14.80 0.45 -10.14
N ILE A 243 13.95 -0.32 -9.47
CA ILE A 243 12.57 -0.60 -9.87
C ILE A 243 11.67 0.27 -9.00
N HIS A 244 10.79 1.03 -9.64
CA HIS A 244 9.77 1.84 -9.00
C HIS A 244 8.46 1.06 -8.97
N ALA A 245 7.92 0.77 -7.78
CA ALA A 245 6.64 0.13 -7.64
C ALA A 245 5.59 1.12 -7.17
N TRP A 246 4.48 1.23 -7.89
CA TRP A 246 3.32 2.01 -7.46
C TRP A 246 2.31 1.10 -6.79
N ILE A 247 1.94 1.46 -5.59
CA ILE A 247 1.03 0.70 -4.73
C ILE A 247 -0.32 1.40 -4.66
N ASP A 248 -1.40 0.66 -4.88
CA ASP A 248 -2.77 1.14 -4.69
C ASP A 248 -3.09 1.28 -3.21
N ILE A 249 -2.99 2.49 -2.67
CA ILE A 249 -3.22 2.71 -1.24
C ILE A 249 -4.70 2.55 -0.85
N GLN A 250 -5.63 2.72 -1.79
CA GLN A 250 -7.06 2.56 -1.51
C GLN A 250 -7.43 1.11 -1.16
N LYS A 251 -6.59 0.14 -1.57
CA LYS A 251 -6.72 -1.26 -1.16
C LYS A 251 -6.03 -1.58 0.16
N LEU A 252 -5.09 -0.74 0.59
CA LEU A 252 -4.42 -0.90 1.89
C LEU A 252 -5.23 -0.26 3.02
N THR A 253 -5.74 0.95 2.79
CA THR A 253 -6.38 1.76 3.82
C THR A 253 -7.15 2.93 3.21
N THR A 254 -8.01 3.57 4.01
CA THR A 254 -8.67 4.80 3.61
C THR A 254 -7.78 6.01 3.91
N VAL A 255 -7.58 6.85 2.90
CA VAL A 255 -6.85 8.12 3.00
C VAL A 255 -7.68 9.20 2.31
N ASN A 256 -8.20 10.15 3.09
CA ASN A 256 -9.06 11.23 2.59
C ASN A 256 -8.39 12.62 2.67
N ASN A 257 -7.33 12.73 3.44
CA ASN A 257 -6.65 13.99 3.73
C ASN A 257 -5.16 13.75 4.08
N PRO A 258 -4.34 14.80 4.17
CA PRO A 258 -2.92 14.68 4.50
C PRO A 258 -2.64 14.02 5.87
N ASP A 259 -3.49 14.23 6.87
CA ASP A 259 -3.31 13.63 8.21
C ASP A 259 -3.52 12.11 8.17
N ASP A 260 -4.48 11.63 7.36
CA ASP A 260 -4.66 10.20 7.12
C ASP A 260 -3.46 9.60 6.40
N TRP A 261 -2.87 10.34 5.42
CA TRP A 261 -1.64 9.93 4.76
C TRP A 261 -0.49 9.78 5.74
N ASP A 262 -0.23 10.79 6.56
CA ASP A 262 0.85 10.74 7.54
C ASP A 262 0.69 9.60 8.53
N ARG A 263 -0.53 9.36 9.00
CA ARG A 263 -0.82 8.29 9.97
C ARG A 263 -0.76 6.91 9.35
N ASN A 264 -1.43 6.69 8.22
CA ASN A 264 -1.68 5.36 7.68
C ASN A 264 -0.59 4.93 6.69
N ILE A 265 -0.11 5.85 5.85
CA ILE A 265 0.90 5.54 4.83
C ILE A 265 2.31 5.77 5.40
N LYS A 266 2.63 6.98 5.85
CA LYS A 266 3.98 7.30 6.29
C LYS A 266 4.38 6.54 7.55
N ILE A 267 3.58 6.63 8.64
CA ILE A 267 3.95 6.03 9.92
C ILE A 267 3.71 4.51 9.93
N ARG A 268 2.50 4.07 9.51
CA ARG A 268 2.12 2.65 9.65
C ARG A 268 2.67 1.76 8.54
N PHE A 269 2.74 2.26 7.32
CA PHE A 269 3.19 1.47 6.19
C PHE A 269 4.69 1.68 5.93
N TYR A 270 5.16 2.93 5.71
CA TYR A 270 6.59 3.15 5.46
C TYR A 270 7.46 2.91 6.69
N ASP A 271 7.24 3.63 7.80
CA ASP A 271 8.16 3.56 8.94
C ASP A 271 8.11 2.19 9.64
N ALA A 272 6.92 1.60 9.77
CA ALA A 272 6.74 0.36 10.51
C ALA A 272 7.01 -0.91 9.69
N ILE A 273 6.82 -0.89 8.36
CA ILE A 273 6.91 -2.08 7.50
C ILE A 273 8.01 -1.94 6.45
N LEU A 274 7.94 -0.90 5.59
CA LEU A 274 8.81 -0.80 4.41
C LEU A 274 10.25 -0.42 4.75
N LYS A 275 10.44 0.56 5.63
CA LYS A 275 11.77 0.99 6.06
C LYS A 275 12.62 -0.13 6.67
N PRO A 276 12.09 -1.03 7.51
CA PRO A 276 12.83 -2.22 7.95
C PRO A 276 13.25 -3.16 6.81
N LEU A 277 12.56 -3.14 5.66
CA LEU A 277 12.92 -3.89 4.45
C LEU A 277 14.00 -3.20 3.61
N GLY A 278 14.38 -1.98 3.94
CA GLY A 278 15.38 -1.19 3.22
C GLY A 278 14.82 -0.30 2.11
N VAL A 279 13.50 -0.06 2.10
CA VAL A 279 12.87 0.91 1.17
C VAL A 279 13.35 2.33 1.51
N ASP A 280 13.58 3.15 0.48
CA ASP A 280 13.93 4.55 0.66
C ASP A 280 12.82 5.34 1.37
N ALA A 281 13.14 5.86 2.56
CA ALA A 281 12.21 6.63 3.36
C ALA A 281 11.80 7.96 2.70
N ALA A 282 12.59 8.48 1.76
CA ALA A 282 12.26 9.69 1.01
C ALA A 282 11.04 9.49 0.09
N CYS A 283 10.67 8.24 -0.23
CA CYS A 283 9.49 7.92 -1.03
C CYS A 283 8.15 8.09 -0.31
N SER A 284 8.16 8.41 0.99
CA SER A 284 6.95 8.42 1.84
C SER A 284 6.01 9.60 1.65
N ASN A 285 6.36 10.60 0.84
CA ASN A 285 5.53 11.78 0.61
C ASN A 285 4.51 11.56 -0.52
N GLN A 286 3.36 12.23 -0.42
CA GLN A 286 2.21 12.05 -1.33
C GLN A 286 2.40 12.68 -2.71
N SER A 287 3.29 13.68 -2.84
CA SER A 287 3.65 14.32 -4.11
C SER A 287 4.96 13.77 -4.71
N ARG A 288 5.31 12.53 -4.35
CA ARG A 288 6.56 11.91 -4.79
C ARG A 288 6.64 11.85 -6.31
N LEU A 289 7.83 12.07 -6.85
CA LEU A 289 8.14 11.83 -8.24
C LEU A 289 8.62 10.40 -8.45
N SER A 290 8.08 9.76 -9.47
CA SER A 290 8.51 8.47 -9.99
C SER A 290 9.07 8.62 -11.39
N ARG A 291 9.69 7.58 -11.91
CA ARG A 291 10.11 7.52 -13.30
C ARG A 291 8.90 7.39 -14.23
N LEU A 292 8.93 8.11 -15.34
CA LEU A 292 7.91 8.03 -16.38
C LEU A 292 8.30 6.92 -17.37
N PRO A 293 7.53 5.83 -17.49
CA PRO A 293 7.83 4.80 -18.50
C PRO A 293 7.67 5.37 -19.91
N GLY A 294 8.47 4.87 -20.85
CA GLY A 294 8.53 5.37 -22.23
C GLY A 294 9.59 6.45 -22.46
N TYR A 295 10.21 6.98 -21.40
CA TYR A 295 11.26 7.98 -21.54
C TYR A 295 12.61 7.33 -21.86
N LEU A 296 13.24 7.76 -22.95
CA LEU A 296 14.59 7.37 -23.32
C LEU A 296 15.60 8.24 -22.59
N ARG A 297 16.44 7.65 -21.76
CA ARG A 297 17.49 8.36 -21.01
C ARG A 297 18.71 8.64 -21.89
N ASP A 298 19.53 9.58 -21.45
CA ASP A 298 20.81 9.92 -22.12
C ASP A 298 21.78 8.71 -22.16
N THR A 299 21.57 7.71 -21.31
CA THR A 299 22.30 6.44 -21.35
C THR A 299 21.89 5.49 -22.47
N GLY A 300 20.90 5.85 -23.29
CA GLY A 300 20.33 5.00 -24.33
C GLY A 300 19.37 3.92 -23.82
N LYS A 301 19.02 3.94 -22.53
CA LYS A 301 18.08 2.98 -21.93
C LYS A 301 16.73 3.64 -21.73
N PHE A 302 15.66 2.90 -22.04
CA PHE A 302 14.30 3.29 -21.68
C PHE A 302 14.01 3.11 -20.21
N GLN A 303 13.23 4.03 -19.64
CA GLN A 303 12.39 3.75 -18.47
C GLN A 303 11.19 2.98 -19.01
N LYS A 304 10.96 1.75 -18.53
CA LYS A 304 9.97 0.85 -19.14
C LYS A 304 9.07 0.18 -18.11
N LEU A 305 7.87 -0.17 -18.54
CA LEU A 305 6.97 -1.01 -17.75
C LEU A 305 7.53 -2.44 -17.67
N LEU A 306 7.59 -3.00 -16.46
CA LEU A 306 7.95 -4.40 -16.23
C LEU A 306 6.74 -5.26 -15.89
N TRP A 307 5.75 -4.68 -15.23
CA TRP A 307 4.58 -5.41 -14.77
C TRP A 307 3.41 -4.46 -14.57
N VAL A 308 2.21 -4.89 -14.94
CA VAL A 308 0.98 -4.10 -14.85
C VAL A 308 -0.16 -4.96 -14.33
N SER A 309 -0.80 -4.51 -13.26
CA SER A 309 -1.97 -5.17 -12.66
C SER A 309 -3.22 -5.01 -13.54
N ASP A 310 -4.03 -6.07 -13.64
CA ASP A 310 -5.37 -6.03 -14.22
C ASP A 310 -6.41 -5.33 -13.30
N VAL A 311 -6.04 -5.13 -12.05
CA VAL A 311 -6.90 -4.55 -11.01
C VAL A 311 -6.90 -3.02 -11.09
N GLY A 312 -7.35 -2.46 -12.20
CA GLY A 312 -7.31 -1.01 -12.34
C GLY A 312 -8.20 -0.40 -13.38
N LYS A 313 -8.86 -1.21 -14.18
CA LYS A 313 -10.08 -0.74 -14.85
C LYS A 313 -11.22 -0.77 -13.82
N GLY A 314 -11.08 0.04 -12.77
CA GLY A 314 -12.22 0.45 -11.98
C GLY A 314 -13.23 0.98 -12.99
N VAL A 315 -14.39 0.32 -13.03
CA VAL A 315 -15.55 0.71 -13.80
C VAL A 315 -15.60 2.24 -13.77
N MET A 316 -15.43 2.86 -14.95
CA MET A 316 -15.80 4.24 -15.13
C MET A 316 -17.25 4.37 -14.63
N ARG A 317 -17.42 5.04 -13.50
CA ARG A 317 -18.72 5.54 -13.08
C ARG A 317 -18.81 6.98 -13.51
#